data_ab60c44140b971b2eb8fe3b786a207e4
#
_entry.id   ab60c44140b971b2eb8fe3b786a207e4
#
_cell.length_a   1.000
_cell.length_b   1.000
_cell.length_c   1.000
_cell.angle_alpha   90.00
_cell.angle_beta   90.00
_cell.angle_gamma   90.00
#
_symmetry.space_group_name_H-M   'P 1'
#
loop_
_entity.id
_entity.type
_entity.pdbx_description
1 polymer ?
#
loop_
_entity_poly.entity_id
_entity_poly.type
_entity_poly.pdbx_seq_one_letter_code
_entity_poly.pdbx_strand_id
1 'polypeptide(L)'
;LFRSDVEKITSLPIVGDVPFSENKSSEGAIVVHENQNDLMAETFRNVRTNVLYMMKSNEKVILVTSTTTGEGKTFIASNLAVSLALLGKKIVIVGLDIRKPGLNKAFQLSRKEQGISQFLANPEHTDLMSLVQVSNINPNLSILPGGPIPPNPTELVARESLPQAIDILKKHFDYIILDTAPIGMVTDTQLISRVANASIYVCRADYTHKADYTLINELGEQKKLPNLCTIINGLDMKKKKYGYYYGYGKYGKYYGYGKKYGYGYGYGAENVNKK
;
A
#
# COMPACT_ATOMS: atom_id res chain seq x y z
N LEU A 1 -14.01 -6.47 -13.08
CA LEU A 1 -12.97 -7.44 -12.77
C LEU A 1 -13.26 -8.07 -11.41
N PHE A 2 -13.14 -9.42 -11.31
CA PHE A 2 -13.26 -10.17 -10.08
C PHE A 2 -12.01 -11.04 -9.87
N ARG A 3 -11.82 -11.62 -8.68
CA ARG A 3 -10.66 -12.49 -8.41
C ARG A 3 -10.52 -13.62 -9.44
N SER A 4 -11.61 -14.31 -9.77
CA SER A 4 -11.63 -15.37 -10.79
C SER A 4 -11.26 -14.88 -12.20
N ASP A 5 -11.43 -13.59 -12.47
CA ASP A 5 -10.98 -12.99 -13.74
C ASP A 5 -9.47 -12.75 -13.70
N VAL A 6 -8.96 -12.24 -12.55
CA VAL A 6 -7.52 -12.02 -12.32
C VAL A 6 -6.76 -13.34 -12.51
N GLU A 7 -7.22 -14.41 -11.85
CA GLU A 7 -6.60 -15.76 -11.94
C GLU A 7 -6.61 -16.36 -13.35
N LYS A 8 -7.56 -15.93 -14.20
CA LYS A 8 -7.61 -16.34 -15.63
C LYS A 8 -6.72 -15.48 -16.52
N ILE A 9 -6.50 -14.21 -16.15
CA ILE A 9 -5.73 -13.27 -16.95
C ILE A 9 -4.23 -13.42 -16.69
N THR A 10 -3.82 -13.64 -15.43
CA THR A 10 -2.40 -13.68 -15.07
C THR A 10 -2.08 -14.82 -14.11
N SER A 11 -0.86 -15.36 -14.23
CA SER A 11 -0.27 -16.32 -13.28
C SER A 11 0.53 -15.63 -12.16
N LEU A 12 0.59 -14.31 -12.13
CA LEU A 12 1.31 -13.57 -11.10
C LEU A 12 0.66 -13.75 -9.71
N PRO A 13 1.45 -13.72 -8.64
CA PRO A 13 0.93 -13.91 -7.28
C PRO A 13 -0.11 -12.83 -6.91
N ILE A 14 -1.26 -13.25 -6.40
CA ILE A 14 -2.23 -12.38 -5.75
C ILE A 14 -1.86 -12.34 -4.27
N VAL A 15 -1.29 -11.24 -3.81
CA VAL A 15 -0.77 -11.11 -2.44
C VAL A 15 -1.81 -10.58 -1.45
N GLY A 16 -2.97 -10.15 -1.93
CA GLY A 16 -4.07 -9.75 -1.06
C GLY A 16 -5.33 -9.36 -1.81
N ASP A 17 -6.43 -9.55 -1.10
CA ASP A 17 -7.78 -9.15 -1.49
C ASP A 17 -8.27 -8.17 -0.43
N VAL A 18 -8.39 -6.90 -0.79
CA VAL A 18 -8.73 -5.83 0.13
C VAL A 18 -10.22 -5.52 0.03
N PRO A 19 -10.98 -5.66 1.14
CA PRO A 19 -12.40 -5.38 1.16
C PRO A 19 -12.72 -3.92 0.84
N PHE A 20 -13.92 -3.68 0.33
CA PHE A 20 -14.45 -2.32 0.21
C PHE A 20 -14.69 -1.75 1.62
N SER A 21 -14.09 -0.60 1.93
CA SER A 21 -14.35 0.12 3.17
C SER A 21 -15.63 0.94 3.04
N GLU A 22 -16.64 0.62 3.84
CA GLU A 22 -17.88 1.41 3.92
C GLU A 22 -17.70 2.73 4.71
N ASN A 23 -16.61 2.82 5.48
CA ASN A 23 -16.29 4.02 6.24
C ASN A 23 -15.89 5.16 5.28
N LYS A 24 -16.88 5.93 4.89
CA LYS A 24 -16.73 7.25 4.27
C LYS A 24 -16.32 8.30 5.32
N SER A 25 -15.42 7.96 6.24
CA SER A 25 -14.90 8.99 7.12
C SER A 25 -14.15 10.00 6.25
N SER A 26 -14.57 11.24 6.31
CA SER A 26 -13.94 12.41 5.71
C SER A 26 -12.49 12.62 6.22
N GLU A 27 -12.03 11.77 7.10
CA GLU A 27 -10.79 11.89 7.90
C GLU A 27 -9.61 11.07 7.39
N GLY A 28 -9.56 10.71 6.12
CA GLY A 28 -8.34 10.14 5.58
C GLY A 28 -8.50 8.71 5.04
N ALA A 29 -7.55 8.33 4.17
CA ALA A 29 -7.51 7.02 3.52
C ALA A 29 -6.91 5.92 4.40
N ILE A 30 -6.56 6.22 5.67
CA ILE A 30 -5.92 5.27 6.59
C ILE A 30 -6.99 4.53 7.38
N VAL A 31 -6.97 3.20 7.26
CA VAL A 31 -7.92 2.29 7.93
C VAL A 31 -7.21 1.28 8.84
N VAL A 32 -5.88 1.25 8.81
CA VAL A 32 -5.05 0.40 9.68
C VAL A 32 -4.54 1.26 10.84
N HIS A 33 -4.86 0.86 12.07
CA HIS A 33 -4.41 1.53 13.29
C HIS A 33 -3.86 0.54 14.30
N GLU A 34 -3.13 1.04 15.29
CA GLU A 34 -2.66 0.25 16.41
C GLU A 34 -3.84 -0.31 17.23
N ASN A 35 -3.70 -1.52 17.73
CA ASN A 35 -4.71 -2.22 18.53
C ASN A 35 -6.05 -2.52 17.82
N GLN A 36 -6.11 -2.43 16.49
CA GLN A 36 -7.26 -2.89 15.72
C GLN A 36 -7.10 -4.36 15.32
N ASN A 37 -8.19 -5.13 15.47
CA ASN A 37 -8.31 -6.54 15.08
C ASN A 37 -9.55 -6.76 14.21
N ASP A 38 -9.87 -5.81 13.36
CA ASP A 38 -10.93 -5.93 12.37
C ASP A 38 -10.43 -6.61 11.08
N LEU A 39 -11.37 -6.89 10.18
CA LEU A 39 -11.08 -7.54 8.90
C LEU A 39 -10.04 -6.76 8.06
N MET A 40 -10.08 -5.42 8.10
CA MET A 40 -9.19 -4.58 7.31
C MET A 40 -7.76 -4.65 7.86
N ALA A 41 -7.59 -4.57 9.19
CA ALA A 41 -6.31 -4.71 9.85
C ALA A 41 -5.67 -6.08 9.56
N GLU A 42 -6.46 -7.17 9.66
CA GLU A 42 -5.98 -8.52 9.32
C GLU A 42 -5.63 -8.66 7.84
N THR A 43 -6.41 -8.06 6.95
CA THR A 43 -6.10 -8.04 5.51
C THR A 43 -4.75 -7.41 5.24
N PHE A 44 -4.46 -6.25 5.82
CA PHE A 44 -3.16 -5.59 5.63
C PHE A 44 -2.00 -6.30 6.33
N ARG A 45 -2.23 -7.02 7.45
CA ARG A 45 -1.23 -7.92 8.03
C ARG A 45 -0.86 -9.05 7.07
N ASN A 46 -1.85 -9.66 6.40
CA ASN A 46 -1.63 -10.69 5.40
C ASN A 46 -0.91 -10.15 4.16
N VAL A 47 -1.37 -9.00 3.61
CA VAL A 47 -0.70 -8.33 2.49
C VAL A 47 0.77 -8.07 2.81
N ARG A 48 1.05 -7.45 3.95
CA ARG A 48 2.40 -7.19 4.44
C ARG A 48 3.25 -8.46 4.48
N THR A 49 2.72 -9.53 5.09
CA THR A 49 3.44 -10.80 5.23
C THR A 49 3.76 -11.38 3.86
N ASN A 50 2.80 -11.41 2.94
CA ASN A 50 2.99 -11.95 1.59
C ASN A 50 4.00 -11.13 0.78
N VAL A 51 3.95 -9.80 0.88
CA VAL A 51 4.92 -8.91 0.20
C VAL A 51 6.33 -9.12 0.74
N LEU A 52 6.48 -9.22 2.07
CA LEU A 52 7.80 -9.46 2.67
C LEU A 52 8.38 -10.84 2.31
N TYR A 53 7.56 -11.88 2.13
CA TYR A 53 8.02 -13.19 1.65
C TYR A 53 8.55 -13.16 0.22
N MET A 54 8.11 -12.23 -0.61
CA MET A 54 8.61 -12.06 -1.98
C MET A 54 9.95 -11.33 -2.05
N MET A 55 10.32 -10.63 -0.97
CA MET A 55 11.54 -9.79 -0.92
C MET A 55 12.68 -10.53 -0.25
N LYS A 56 13.90 -10.29 -0.74
CA LYS A 56 15.13 -10.75 -0.08
C LYS A 56 15.45 -9.87 1.12
N SER A 57 16.28 -10.37 2.03
CA SER A 57 16.60 -9.68 3.29
C SER A 57 17.27 -8.30 3.13
N ASN A 58 17.92 -8.05 2.00
CA ASN A 58 18.57 -6.78 1.67
C ASN A 58 17.73 -5.86 0.78
N GLU A 59 16.57 -6.31 0.35
CA GLU A 59 15.64 -5.54 -0.48
C GLU A 59 14.74 -4.66 0.39
N LYS A 60 14.59 -3.39 0.03
CA LYS A 60 13.90 -2.39 0.87
C LYS A 60 12.82 -1.61 0.14
N VAL A 61 12.81 -1.60 -1.20
CA VAL A 61 12.00 -0.65 -1.99
C VAL A 61 10.82 -1.36 -2.64
N ILE A 62 9.61 -0.94 -2.27
CA ILE A 62 8.34 -1.47 -2.76
C ILE A 62 7.64 -0.38 -3.60
N LEU A 63 7.39 -0.66 -4.86
CA LEU A 63 6.65 0.22 -5.77
C LEU A 63 5.18 -0.19 -5.80
N VAL A 64 4.27 0.79 -5.74
CA VAL A 64 2.83 0.57 -5.86
C VAL A 64 2.28 1.35 -7.06
N THR A 65 1.68 0.64 -8.01
CA THR A 65 1.09 1.22 -9.22
C THR A 65 -0.24 0.54 -9.58
N SER A 66 -0.84 0.95 -10.69
CA SER A 66 -2.09 0.38 -11.20
C SER A 66 -2.25 0.66 -12.70
N THR A 67 -3.31 0.15 -13.34
CA THR A 67 -3.61 0.44 -14.74
C THR A 67 -4.03 1.89 -14.94
N THR A 68 -5.01 2.35 -14.11
CA THR A 68 -5.63 3.67 -14.27
C THR A 68 -5.81 4.39 -12.92
N THR A 69 -6.29 5.63 -12.97
CA THR A 69 -6.63 6.38 -11.75
C THR A 69 -7.84 5.78 -11.04
N GLY A 70 -7.94 5.97 -9.71
CA GLY A 70 -9.12 5.54 -8.94
C GLY A 70 -9.10 4.06 -8.50
N GLU A 71 -8.05 3.28 -8.82
CA GLU A 71 -7.93 1.88 -8.40
C GLU A 71 -7.47 1.70 -6.95
N GLY A 72 -6.99 2.77 -6.30
CA GLY A 72 -6.65 2.80 -4.88
C GLY A 72 -5.18 2.60 -4.56
N LYS A 73 -4.25 2.94 -5.47
CA LYS A 73 -2.80 2.87 -5.24
C LYS A 73 -2.36 3.51 -3.93
N THR A 74 -2.66 4.81 -3.78
CA THR A 74 -2.32 5.57 -2.57
C THR A 74 -2.94 4.97 -1.31
N PHE A 75 -4.18 4.45 -1.40
CA PHE A 75 -4.82 3.75 -0.29
C PHE A 75 -4.04 2.49 0.11
N ILE A 76 -3.69 1.64 -0.86
CA ILE A 76 -2.90 0.41 -0.62
C ILE A 76 -1.51 0.76 -0.10
N ALA A 77 -0.80 1.70 -0.73
CA ALA A 77 0.53 2.13 -0.33
C ALA A 77 0.56 2.67 1.11
N SER A 78 -0.39 3.55 1.45
CA SER A 78 -0.47 4.18 2.77
C SER A 78 -0.78 3.18 3.88
N ASN A 79 -1.75 2.28 3.68
CA ASN A 79 -2.11 1.30 4.69
C ASN A 79 -1.07 0.18 4.84
N LEU A 80 -0.38 -0.20 3.76
CA LEU A 80 0.78 -1.09 3.82
C LEU A 80 1.92 -0.44 4.62
N ALA A 81 2.19 0.86 4.42
CA ALA A 81 3.19 1.61 5.16
C ALA A 81 2.90 1.63 6.67
N VAL A 82 1.65 1.90 7.05
CA VAL A 82 1.21 1.83 8.46
C VAL A 82 1.38 0.41 9.00
N SER A 83 0.93 -0.60 8.25
CA SER A 83 1.03 -2.00 8.66
C SER A 83 2.48 -2.47 8.88
N LEU A 84 3.44 -1.97 8.08
CA LEU A 84 4.87 -2.23 8.26
C LEU A 84 5.43 -1.47 9.48
N ALA A 85 5.04 -0.22 9.70
CA ALA A 85 5.47 0.58 10.84
C ALA A 85 5.03 -0.03 12.18
N LEU A 86 3.86 -0.67 12.21
CA LEU A 86 3.36 -1.40 13.40
C LEU A 86 4.23 -2.62 13.78
N LEU A 87 5.14 -3.09 12.91
CA LEU A 87 6.17 -4.08 13.27
C LEU A 87 7.40 -3.46 13.96
N GLY A 88 7.39 -2.17 14.25
CA GLY A 88 8.56 -1.45 14.78
C GLY A 88 9.63 -1.14 13.73
N LYS A 89 9.34 -1.32 12.43
CA LYS A 89 10.24 -1.01 11.32
C LYS A 89 10.16 0.47 10.96
N LYS A 90 11.30 1.09 10.68
CA LYS A 90 11.36 2.46 10.18
C LYS A 90 10.95 2.51 8.71
N ILE A 91 9.84 3.14 8.42
CA ILE A 91 9.22 3.18 7.10
C ILE A 91 9.19 4.61 6.58
N VAL A 92 9.48 4.77 5.29
CA VAL A 92 9.15 6.01 4.57
C VAL A 92 8.25 5.68 3.38
N ILE A 93 7.15 6.43 3.25
CA ILE A 93 6.34 6.44 2.03
C ILE A 93 6.67 7.68 1.23
N VAL A 94 6.95 7.50 -0.07
CA VAL A 94 7.40 8.54 -0.99
C VAL A 94 6.34 8.77 -2.06
N GLY A 95 5.86 9.99 -2.20
CA GLY A 95 4.90 10.40 -3.23
C GLY A 95 5.59 10.64 -4.56
N LEU A 96 5.67 9.63 -5.42
CA LEU A 96 6.22 9.71 -6.77
C LEU A 96 5.14 9.83 -7.86
N ASP A 97 3.86 9.89 -7.50
CA ASP A 97 2.84 10.47 -8.37
C ASP A 97 2.91 12.01 -8.26
N ILE A 98 3.98 12.59 -8.84
CA ILE A 98 4.23 14.03 -8.81
C ILE A 98 3.33 14.83 -9.77
N ARG A 99 2.47 14.14 -10.54
CA ARG A 99 1.42 14.75 -11.36
C ARG A 99 0.15 15.01 -10.58
N LYS A 100 -0.23 14.06 -9.70
CA LYS A 100 -1.43 14.13 -8.84
C LYS A 100 -1.09 13.66 -7.41
N PRO A 101 -0.35 14.48 -6.64
CA PRO A 101 0.11 14.08 -5.30
C PRO A 101 -1.07 13.75 -4.37
N GLY A 102 -1.19 12.48 -3.96
CA GLY A 102 -2.29 11.97 -3.12
C GLY A 102 -1.95 11.88 -1.63
N LEU A 103 -0.67 11.75 -1.27
CA LEU A 103 -0.23 11.51 0.11
C LEU A 103 -0.57 12.66 1.07
N ASN A 104 -0.52 13.91 0.60
CA ASN A 104 -0.86 15.08 1.42
C ASN A 104 -2.27 14.97 2.00
N LYS A 105 -3.22 14.47 1.19
CA LYS A 105 -4.60 14.24 1.62
C LYS A 105 -4.70 12.99 2.49
N ALA A 106 -4.02 11.90 2.12
CA ALA A 106 -4.08 10.63 2.85
C ALA A 106 -3.57 10.76 4.29
N PHE A 107 -2.51 11.55 4.51
CA PHE A 107 -1.88 11.75 5.81
C PHE A 107 -2.17 13.11 6.46
N GLN A 108 -3.05 13.94 5.86
CA GLN A 108 -3.43 15.26 6.36
C GLN A 108 -2.21 16.16 6.65
N LEU A 109 -1.24 16.17 5.73
CA LEU A 109 0.02 16.86 5.94
C LEU A 109 -0.13 18.39 5.95
N SER A 110 0.59 19.06 6.86
CA SER A 110 0.61 20.52 6.99
C SER A 110 1.51 21.19 5.95
N ARG A 111 2.68 20.58 5.64
CA ARG A 111 3.67 21.11 4.68
C ARG A 111 3.39 20.57 3.28
N LYS A 112 2.36 21.09 2.60
CA LYS A 112 1.91 20.56 1.29
C LYS A 112 2.82 20.97 0.12
N GLU A 113 3.61 22.01 0.29
CA GLU A 113 4.44 22.61 -0.78
C GLU A 113 5.90 22.12 -0.78
N GLN A 114 6.25 21.20 0.11
CA GLN A 114 7.58 20.61 0.19
C GLN A 114 7.54 19.14 -0.15
N GLY A 115 8.53 18.65 -0.91
CA GLY A 115 8.58 17.24 -1.24
C GLY A 115 9.68 16.87 -2.24
N ILE A 116 9.66 15.61 -2.66
CA ILE A 116 10.72 15.00 -3.44
C ILE A 116 11.00 15.71 -4.77
N SER A 117 10.00 16.33 -5.42
CA SER A 117 10.20 17.04 -6.68
C SER A 117 11.25 18.15 -6.58
N GLN A 118 11.39 18.79 -5.42
CA GLN A 118 12.41 19.82 -5.18
C GLN A 118 13.81 19.22 -5.15
N PHE A 119 14.00 18.08 -4.46
CA PHE A 119 15.26 17.35 -4.46
C PHE A 119 15.61 16.83 -5.85
N LEU A 120 14.65 16.23 -6.56
CA LEU A 120 14.89 15.73 -7.91
C LEU A 120 15.32 16.83 -8.88
N ALA A 121 14.78 18.05 -8.71
CA ALA A 121 15.14 19.19 -9.53
C ALA A 121 16.53 19.75 -9.21
N ASN A 122 16.91 19.77 -7.93
CA ASN A 122 18.15 20.41 -7.46
C ASN A 122 18.77 19.67 -6.27
N PRO A 123 19.36 18.47 -6.51
CA PRO A 123 19.88 17.61 -5.44
C PRO A 123 21.06 18.21 -4.66
N GLU A 124 21.86 19.10 -5.29
CA GLU A 124 23.04 19.69 -4.65
C GLU A 124 22.67 20.78 -3.62
N HIS A 125 21.50 21.40 -3.76
CA HIS A 125 21.07 22.51 -2.90
C HIS A 125 19.84 22.18 -2.04
N THR A 126 19.40 20.92 -2.05
CA THR A 126 18.21 20.48 -1.30
C THR A 126 18.60 19.34 -0.37
N ASP A 127 18.45 19.53 0.93
CA ASP A 127 18.55 18.42 1.87
C ASP A 127 17.30 17.56 1.82
N LEU A 128 17.43 16.32 1.33
CA LEU A 128 16.32 15.38 1.20
C LEU A 128 15.66 15.08 2.54
N MET A 129 16.47 14.94 3.61
CA MET A 129 15.94 14.56 4.92
C MET A 129 15.13 15.68 5.57
N SER A 130 15.40 16.94 5.23
CA SER A 130 14.59 18.08 5.69
C SER A 130 13.17 18.09 5.12
N LEU A 131 12.94 17.42 3.97
CA LEU A 131 11.64 17.30 3.33
C LEU A 131 10.79 16.16 3.91
N VAL A 132 11.41 15.23 4.64
CA VAL A 132 10.74 14.10 5.27
C VAL A 132 9.96 14.56 6.51
N GLN A 133 8.72 14.14 6.63
CA GLN A 133 7.83 14.49 7.74
C GLN A 133 7.48 13.21 8.52
N VAL A 134 7.58 13.24 9.85
CA VAL A 134 7.12 12.13 10.69
C VAL A 134 5.59 12.12 10.70
N SER A 135 5.00 10.93 10.58
CA SER A 135 3.55 10.75 10.62
C SER A 135 3.00 10.99 12.02
N ASN A 136 1.81 11.55 12.09
CA ASN A 136 1.00 11.61 13.33
C ASN A 136 0.32 10.27 13.69
N ILE A 137 0.42 9.25 12.81
CA ILE A 137 -0.23 7.95 12.98
C ILE A 137 0.67 6.97 13.74
N ASN A 138 1.96 6.93 13.40
CA ASN A 138 2.93 6.04 14.03
C ASN A 138 4.33 6.69 13.97
N PRO A 139 5.12 6.69 15.06
CA PRO A 139 6.44 7.33 15.11
C PRO A 139 7.48 6.66 14.19
N ASN A 140 7.27 5.40 13.81
CA ASN A 140 8.13 4.69 12.86
C ASN A 140 7.78 4.94 11.40
N LEU A 141 6.71 5.71 11.11
CA LEU A 141 6.29 6.06 9.77
C LEU A 141 6.65 7.50 9.44
N SER A 142 7.37 7.68 8.37
CA SER A 142 7.68 8.98 7.78
C SER A 142 7.08 9.12 6.38
N ILE A 143 6.79 10.33 5.99
CA ILE A 143 6.23 10.66 4.68
C ILE A 143 7.17 11.64 3.97
N LEU A 144 7.53 11.32 2.73
CA LEU A 144 8.16 12.24 1.80
C LEU A 144 7.15 12.60 0.70
N PRO A 145 6.49 13.75 0.78
CA PRO A 145 5.46 14.14 -0.19
C PRO A 145 6.01 14.33 -1.60
N GLY A 146 5.12 14.39 -2.59
CA GLY A 146 5.51 14.69 -3.97
C GLY A 146 6.08 16.09 -4.15
N GLY A 147 5.60 17.06 -3.37
CA GLY A 147 5.97 18.47 -3.48
C GLY A 147 5.20 19.21 -4.58
N PRO A 148 5.72 20.37 -5.01
CA PRO A 148 5.15 21.12 -6.12
C PRO A 148 5.13 20.32 -7.42
N ILE A 149 4.05 20.46 -8.19
CA ILE A 149 3.92 19.80 -9.48
C ILE A 149 4.91 20.41 -10.47
N PRO A 150 5.90 19.64 -10.97
CA PRO A 150 6.87 20.16 -11.92
C PRO A 150 6.29 20.28 -13.33
N PRO A 151 6.83 21.14 -14.19
CA PRO A 151 6.39 21.26 -15.58
C PRO A 151 6.74 20.05 -16.45
N ASN A 152 7.76 19.28 -16.05
CA ASN A 152 8.32 18.14 -16.77
C ASN A 152 8.49 16.91 -15.86
N PRO A 153 7.38 16.26 -15.43
CA PRO A 153 7.43 15.15 -14.45
C PRO A 153 8.25 13.97 -14.91
N THR A 154 8.09 13.54 -16.17
CA THR A 154 8.77 12.37 -16.75
C THR A 154 10.28 12.54 -16.76
N GLU A 155 10.76 13.67 -17.26
CA GLU A 155 12.19 14.00 -17.31
C GLU A 155 12.79 14.12 -15.91
N LEU A 156 11.99 14.60 -14.96
CA LEU A 156 12.45 14.77 -13.57
C LEU A 156 12.70 13.42 -12.89
N VAL A 157 11.77 12.45 -13.03
CA VAL A 157 11.95 11.11 -12.45
C VAL A 157 12.98 10.26 -13.22
N ALA A 158 13.32 10.65 -14.46
CA ALA A 158 14.35 9.98 -15.24
C ALA A 158 15.78 10.33 -14.78
N ARG A 159 15.98 11.43 -14.03
CA ARG A 159 17.30 11.91 -13.59
C ARG A 159 17.96 10.95 -12.60
N GLU A 160 19.30 11.04 -12.49
CA GLU A 160 20.09 10.32 -11.50
C GLU A 160 19.81 10.76 -10.05
N SER A 161 19.19 11.92 -9.85
CA SER A 161 18.73 12.37 -8.53
C SER A 161 17.71 11.43 -7.89
N LEU A 162 16.95 10.63 -8.68
CA LEU A 162 16.04 9.63 -8.11
C LEU A 162 16.78 8.46 -7.45
N PRO A 163 17.71 7.73 -8.10
CA PRO A 163 18.56 6.75 -7.42
C PRO A 163 19.29 7.33 -6.20
N GLN A 164 19.84 8.54 -6.31
CA GLN A 164 20.50 9.22 -5.18
C GLN A 164 19.55 9.41 -3.98
N ALA A 165 18.31 9.87 -4.23
CA ALA A 165 17.30 10.00 -3.17
C ALA A 165 17.02 8.66 -2.49
N ILE A 166 16.84 7.60 -3.28
CA ILE A 166 16.54 6.27 -2.75
C ILE A 166 17.73 5.73 -1.94
N ASP A 167 18.98 5.96 -2.37
CA ASP A 167 20.16 5.51 -1.62
C ASP A 167 20.36 6.28 -0.31
N ILE A 168 19.98 7.56 -0.26
CA ILE A 168 19.94 8.33 1.00
C ILE A 168 18.88 7.71 1.92
N LEU A 169 17.65 7.48 1.44
CA LEU A 169 16.58 6.92 2.24
C LEU A 169 16.88 5.51 2.77
N LYS A 170 17.55 4.65 1.99
CA LYS A 170 17.97 3.29 2.42
C LYS A 170 18.90 3.29 3.64
N LYS A 171 19.61 4.38 3.91
CA LYS A 171 20.49 4.53 5.08
C LYS A 171 19.69 4.78 6.37
N HIS A 172 18.48 5.36 6.26
CA HIS A 172 17.68 5.80 7.38
C HIS A 172 16.46 4.92 7.67
N PHE A 173 15.97 4.17 6.66
CA PHE A 173 14.74 3.40 6.72
C PHE A 173 14.95 1.93 6.41
N ASP A 174 14.12 1.08 7.04
CA ASP A 174 14.10 -0.36 6.78
C ASP A 174 13.36 -0.68 5.47
N TYR A 175 12.25 0.04 5.21
CA TYR A 175 11.49 -0.08 3.96
C TYR A 175 11.09 1.29 3.42
N ILE A 176 11.05 1.37 2.08
CA ILE A 176 10.68 2.54 1.30
C ILE A 176 9.51 2.13 0.42
N ILE A 177 8.37 2.80 0.54
CA ILE A 177 7.19 2.55 -0.29
C ILE A 177 7.04 3.70 -1.28
N LEU A 178 6.99 3.39 -2.56
CA LEU A 178 6.84 4.36 -3.65
C LEU A 178 5.39 4.37 -4.12
N ASP A 179 4.64 5.43 -3.80
CA ASP A 179 3.30 5.68 -4.36
C ASP A 179 3.45 6.37 -5.71
N THR A 180 3.16 5.65 -6.80
CA THR A 180 3.45 6.12 -8.17
C THR A 180 2.19 6.38 -8.98
N ALA A 181 2.34 7.05 -10.14
CA ALA A 181 1.27 7.24 -11.10
C ALA A 181 0.81 5.90 -11.73
N PRO A 182 -0.40 5.83 -12.34
CA PRO A 182 -0.84 4.63 -13.03
C PRO A 182 0.05 4.34 -14.24
N ILE A 183 0.65 3.14 -14.29
CA ILE A 183 1.58 2.74 -15.36
C ILE A 183 0.90 2.61 -16.73
N GLY A 184 -0.40 2.34 -16.76
CA GLY A 184 -1.18 2.30 -17.99
C GLY A 184 -1.46 3.67 -18.62
N MET A 185 -1.18 4.76 -17.88
CA MET A 185 -1.47 6.13 -18.34
C MET A 185 -0.22 6.95 -18.67
N VAL A 186 0.89 6.69 -17.95
CA VAL A 186 2.13 7.48 -18.08
C VAL A 186 3.36 6.60 -17.93
N THR A 187 4.46 7.02 -18.53
CA THR A 187 5.74 6.28 -18.50
C THR A 187 6.54 6.48 -17.21
N ASP A 188 6.17 7.43 -16.38
CA ASP A 188 6.89 7.82 -15.16
C ASP A 188 7.16 6.61 -14.27
N THR A 189 6.14 5.77 -14.03
CA THR A 189 6.25 4.58 -13.17
C THR A 189 7.21 3.55 -13.72
N GLN A 190 7.30 3.39 -15.04
CA GLN A 190 8.28 2.50 -15.66
C GLN A 190 9.71 3.01 -15.44
N LEU A 191 9.93 4.33 -15.50
CA LEU A 191 11.23 4.94 -15.18
C LEU A 191 11.57 4.80 -13.69
N ILE A 192 10.59 4.94 -12.81
CA ILE A 192 10.75 4.79 -11.36
C ILE A 192 11.06 3.33 -11.00
N SER A 193 10.57 2.34 -11.73
CA SER A 193 10.74 0.92 -11.40
C SER A 193 12.20 0.46 -11.31
N ARG A 194 13.13 1.17 -11.96
CA ARG A 194 14.57 0.88 -11.90
C ARG A 194 15.18 0.92 -10.48
N VAL A 195 14.54 1.64 -9.55
CA VAL A 195 14.98 1.74 -8.15
C VAL A 195 14.21 0.84 -7.20
N ALA A 196 13.20 0.12 -7.69
CA ALA A 196 12.36 -0.78 -6.90
C ALA A 196 12.97 -2.19 -6.79
N ASN A 197 12.59 -2.91 -5.74
CA ASN A 197 12.93 -4.32 -5.54
C ASN A 197 11.71 -5.23 -5.75
N ALA A 198 10.52 -4.74 -5.38
CA ALA A 198 9.25 -5.42 -5.59
C ALA A 198 8.21 -4.43 -6.10
N SER A 199 7.22 -4.92 -6.84
CA SER A 199 6.17 -4.11 -7.44
C SER A 199 4.80 -4.69 -7.16
N ILE A 200 3.91 -3.85 -6.64
CA ILE A 200 2.51 -4.17 -6.38
C ILE A 200 1.66 -3.50 -7.45
N TYR A 201 0.94 -4.31 -8.22
CA TYR A 201 -0.02 -3.85 -9.21
C TYR A 201 -1.43 -3.92 -8.63
N VAL A 202 -2.05 -2.77 -8.43
CA VAL A 202 -3.38 -2.67 -7.84
C VAL A 202 -4.43 -2.69 -8.94
N CYS A 203 -5.39 -3.60 -8.86
CA CYS A 203 -6.62 -3.55 -9.63
C CYS A 203 -7.81 -3.39 -8.67
N ARG A 204 -8.92 -2.82 -9.14
CA ARG A 204 -10.11 -2.59 -8.33
C ARG A 204 -11.29 -3.40 -8.83
N ALA A 205 -11.91 -4.15 -7.93
CA ALA A 205 -13.11 -4.92 -8.21
C ALA A 205 -14.26 -4.01 -8.69
N ASP A 206 -15.03 -4.49 -9.66
CA ASP A 206 -16.14 -3.78 -10.30
C ASP A 206 -15.77 -2.40 -10.90
N TYR A 207 -14.48 -2.12 -11.08
CA TYR A 207 -13.97 -0.86 -11.64
C TYR A 207 -12.96 -1.08 -12.78
N THR A 208 -11.87 -1.84 -12.52
CA THR A 208 -10.85 -2.11 -13.54
C THR A 208 -11.43 -2.94 -14.68
N HIS A 209 -11.26 -2.50 -15.91
CA HIS A 209 -11.66 -3.26 -17.10
C HIS A 209 -10.69 -4.42 -17.35
N LYS A 210 -11.24 -5.58 -17.74
CA LYS A 210 -10.43 -6.80 -17.98
C LYS A 210 -9.39 -6.59 -19.08
N ALA A 211 -9.78 -5.89 -20.16
CA ALA A 211 -8.89 -5.60 -21.28
C ALA A 211 -7.69 -4.76 -20.85
N ASP A 212 -7.91 -3.74 -20.01
CA ASP A 212 -6.84 -2.85 -19.53
C ASP A 212 -5.92 -3.58 -18.54
N TYR A 213 -6.47 -4.53 -17.76
CA TYR A 213 -5.69 -5.30 -16.80
C TYR A 213 -4.71 -6.28 -17.46
N THR A 214 -4.93 -6.69 -18.73
CA THR A 214 -4.00 -7.57 -19.46
C THR A 214 -2.59 -7.00 -19.60
N LEU A 215 -2.44 -5.68 -19.47
CA LEU A 215 -1.14 -5.00 -19.44
C LEU A 215 -0.18 -5.59 -18.39
N ILE A 216 -0.71 -6.15 -17.29
CA ILE A 216 0.12 -6.74 -16.22
C ILE A 216 1.00 -7.89 -16.75
N ASN A 217 0.52 -8.67 -17.71
CA ASN A 217 1.28 -9.78 -18.29
C ASN A 217 2.45 -9.26 -19.12
N GLU A 218 2.22 -8.25 -19.96
CA GLU A 218 3.27 -7.60 -20.74
C GLU A 218 4.37 -7.04 -19.84
N LEU A 219 3.97 -6.36 -18.76
CA LEU A 219 4.91 -5.80 -17.78
C LEU A 219 5.73 -6.87 -17.05
N GLY A 220 5.10 -8.02 -16.76
CA GLY A 220 5.75 -9.16 -16.13
C GLY A 220 6.71 -9.90 -17.08
N GLU A 221 6.28 -10.23 -18.30
CA GLU A 221 7.06 -10.90 -19.33
C GLU A 221 8.29 -10.09 -19.74
N GLN A 222 8.12 -8.78 -19.91
CA GLN A 222 9.20 -7.86 -20.27
C GLN A 222 10.07 -7.45 -19.08
N LYS A 223 9.76 -7.95 -17.87
CA LYS A 223 10.46 -7.61 -16.61
C LYS A 223 10.59 -6.11 -16.35
N LYS A 224 9.59 -5.34 -16.82
CA LYS A 224 9.54 -3.89 -16.62
C LYS A 224 9.27 -3.49 -15.17
N LEU A 225 8.65 -4.37 -14.40
CA LEU A 225 8.41 -4.22 -12.97
C LEU A 225 9.06 -5.39 -12.21
N PRO A 226 9.99 -5.13 -11.27
CA PRO A 226 10.67 -6.19 -10.53
C PRO A 226 9.73 -6.87 -9.53
N ASN A 227 9.89 -8.19 -9.35
CA ASN A 227 9.11 -9.03 -8.40
C ASN A 227 7.63 -8.64 -8.37
N LEU A 228 6.99 -8.70 -9.55
CA LEU A 228 5.64 -8.21 -9.76
C LEU A 228 4.60 -9.13 -9.11
N CYS A 229 3.70 -8.53 -8.32
CA CYS A 229 2.51 -9.16 -7.75
C CYS A 229 1.29 -8.26 -7.89
N THR A 230 0.10 -8.80 -7.60
CA THR A 230 -1.14 -8.03 -7.69
C THR A 230 -1.93 -8.02 -6.39
N ILE A 231 -2.67 -6.93 -6.17
CA ILE A 231 -3.66 -6.77 -5.11
C ILE A 231 -5.00 -6.43 -5.76
N ILE A 232 -6.06 -7.10 -5.30
CA ILE A 232 -7.43 -6.79 -5.69
C ILE A 232 -8.04 -5.91 -4.61
N ASN A 233 -8.34 -4.65 -4.95
CA ASN A 233 -8.89 -3.67 -4.03
C ASN A 233 -10.41 -3.51 -4.19
N GLY A 234 -11.10 -3.16 -3.13
CA GLY A 234 -12.52 -2.80 -3.16
C GLY A 234 -13.48 -3.97 -3.35
N LEU A 235 -13.15 -5.13 -2.80
CA LEU A 235 -13.98 -6.33 -2.85
C LEU A 235 -15.24 -6.17 -1.99
N ASP A 236 -16.42 -6.32 -2.60
CA ASP A 236 -17.69 -6.39 -1.88
C ASP A 236 -17.89 -7.77 -1.25
N MET A 237 -17.59 -7.86 0.05
CA MET A 237 -17.71 -9.11 0.82
C MET A 237 -19.15 -9.62 0.99
N LYS A 238 -20.16 -8.79 0.69
CA LYS A 238 -21.59 -9.18 0.75
C LYS A 238 -22.02 -9.97 -0.48
N LYS A 239 -21.29 -9.87 -1.59
CA LYS A 239 -21.57 -10.65 -2.80
C LYS A 239 -21.21 -12.12 -2.58
N LYS A 240 -22.16 -13.04 -2.70
CA LYS A 240 -22.01 -14.51 -2.46
C LYS A 240 -20.80 -15.15 -3.17
N LYS A 241 -20.29 -14.56 -4.26
CA LYS A 241 -19.10 -15.06 -5.00
C LYS A 241 -17.80 -14.97 -4.18
N TYR A 242 -17.71 -14.09 -3.18
CA TYR A 242 -16.49 -13.89 -2.41
C TYR A 242 -16.42 -14.69 -1.11
N GLY A 243 -17.59 -14.98 -0.47
CA GLY A 243 -17.64 -15.71 0.80
C GLY A 243 -17.18 -17.18 0.72
N TYR A 244 -17.19 -17.78 -0.47
CA TYR A 244 -16.81 -19.20 -0.66
C TYR A 244 -15.31 -19.42 -0.84
N TYR A 245 -14.56 -18.39 -1.30
CA TYR A 245 -13.16 -18.56 -1.71
C TYR A 245 -12.15 -18.37 -0.58
N TYR A 246 -12.53 -17.66 0.49
CA TYR A 246 -11.59 -17.31 1.56
C TYR A 246 -11.39 -18.36 2.64
N GLY A 247 -11.98 -19.54 2.55
CA GLY A 247 -11.91 -20.45 3.71
C GLY A 247 -12.50 -19.85 5.00
N TYR A 248 -13.07 -18.65 4.92
CA TYR A 248 -13.75 -17.94 6.00
C TYR A 248 -15.01 -18.70 6.50
N GLY A 249 -15.49 -19.70 5.76
CA GLY A 249 -16.47 -20.63 6.27
C GLY A 249 -16.01 -21.36 7.53
N LYS A 250 -14.71 -21.49 7.77
CA LYS A 250 -14.15 -22.06 9.00
C LYS A 250 -13.71 -20.99 10.01
N TYR A 251 -13.23 -19.82 9.55
CA TYR A 251 -12.79 -18.71 10.42
C TYR A 251 -13.88 -17.68 10.71
N GLY A 252 -14.84 -17.45 9.83
CA GLY A 252 -15.99 -16.57 10.07
C GLY A 252 -16.93 -17.06 11.18
N LYS A 253 -16.84 -18.33 11.59
CA LYS A 253 -17.48 -18.82 12.82
C LYS A 253 -16.78 -18.40 14.11
N TYR A 254 -15.52 -17.93 14.03
CA TYR A 254 -14.76 -17.49 15.20
C TYR A 254 -14.88 -15.98 15.47
N TYR A 255 -15.21 -15.18 14.46
CA TYR A 255 -15.43 -13.74 14.63
C TYR A 255 -16.90 -13.43 14.32
N GLY A 256 -17.75 -13.73 15.31
CA GLY A 256 -19.18 -13.68 15.20
C GLY A 256 -19.76 -12.32 14.76
N TYR A 257 -20.14 -12.23 13.49
CA TYR A 257 -21.22 -11.40 13.05
C TYR A 257 -22.48 -12.27 12.90
N GLY A 258 -23.02 -12.66 14.01
CA GLY A 258 -24.28 -13.36 14.13
C GLY A 258 -24.78 -13.21 15.55
N LYS A 259 -25.86 -12.46 15.72
CA LYS A 259 -26.58 -12.29 16.98
C LYS A 259 -26.78 -13.62 17.70
N LYS A 260 -26.53 -13.60 19.03
CA LYS A 260 -26.77 -14.63 20.06
C LYS A 260 -25.69 -15.72 20.17
N TYR A 261 -24.84 -15.55 21.18
CA TYR A 261 -24.64 -16.43 22.36
C TYR A 261 -23.43 -15.86 23.11
N GLY A 262 -23.70 -15.26 24.27
CA GLY A 262 -22.67 -14.89 25.25
C GLY A 262 -22.05 -16.15 25.85
N TYR A 263 -20.74 -16.27 25.72
CA TYR A 263 -19.88 -17.05 26.61
C TYR A 263 -18.68 -16.18 26.94
N GLY A 264 -18.74 -15.59 28.13
CA GLY A 264 -17.59 -14.95 28.77
C GLY A 264 -16.58 -16.02 29.17
N TYR A 265 -15.34 -15.87 28.74
CA TYR A 265 -14.20 -16.48 29.42
C TYR A 265 -13.73 -15.50 30.50
N GLY A 266 -14.24 -15.70 31.72
CA GLY A 266 -13.66 -15.13 32.92
C GLY A 266 -12.58 -16.06 33.43
N TYR A 267 -11.35 -15.59 33.55
CA TYR A 267 -10.31 -16.19 34.36
C TYR A 267 -10.67 -15.98 35.85
N GLY A 268 -10.52 -17.06 36.61
CA GLY A 268 -10.99 -17.22 37.95
C GLY A 268 -10.46 -16.22 38.97
N ALA A 269 -11.29 -15.96 39.93
CA ALA A 269 -10.90 -15.64 41.30
C ALA A 269 -11.68 -16.58 42.22
N GLU A 270 -10.92 -17.33 43.00
CA GLU A 270 -11.40 -18.15 44.08
C GLU A 270 -12.25 -17.30 45.04
N ASN A 271 -13.40 -17.78 45.37
CA ASN A 271 -14.09 -17.34 46.58
C ASN A 271 -14.15 -18.49 47.58
N VAL A 272 -13.26 -18.38 48.55
CA VAL A 272 -13.33 -19.04 49.85
C VAL A 272 -14.39 -18.33 50.67
N ASN A 273 -15.25 -19.14 51.29
CA ASN A 273 -15.98 -18.94 52.56
C ASN A 273 -17.42 -18.44 52.57
N LYS A 274 -18.15 -19.34 53.11
CA LYS A 274 -18.93 -19.35 54.38
C LYS A 274 -20.44 -19.16 54.25
N LYS A 275 -21.01 -20.13 54.67
CA LYS A 275 -22.03 -20.61 55.60
C LYS A 275 -23.30 -21.09 54.93
#